data_da008c9c99f31f51d20e80b648890ce3
#
_entry.id   da008c9c99f31f51d20e80b648890ce3
#
_cell.length_a   1.000
_cell.length_b   1.000
_cell.length_c   1.000
_cell.angle_alpha   90.00
_cell.angle_beta   90.00
_cell.angle_gamma   90.00
#
_symmetry.space_group_name_H-M   'P 1'
#
loop_
_entity.id
_entity.type
_entity.pdbx_description
1 polymer ?
#
loop_
_entity_poly.entity_id
_entity_poly.type
_entity_poly.pdbx_seq_one_letter_code
_entity_poly.pdbx_strand_id
1 'polypeptide(L)'
;MTTTEEHHVSGDELLSRVKSFIHEGNVRRVIIKSEAGHTIMEIPLTVGVVGAVLLPLGVAIGALAALAAHYSIVVERQEAP
;
A
#
# COMPACT_ATOMS: atom_id res chain seq x y z
N MET A 1 -4.04 7.06 18.26
CA MET A 1 -4.48 5.66 18.10
C MET A 1 -4.30 5.21 16.65
N THR A 2 -3.89 3.99 16.45
CA THR A 2 -3.65 3.45 15.11
C THR A 2 -4.69 2.37 14.80
N THR A 3 -5.33 2.47 13.64
CA THR A 3 -6.30 1.48 13.18
C THR A 3 -5.71 0.73 12.00
N THR A 4 -5.90 -0.58 11.98
CA THR A 4 -5.40 -1.44 10.91
C THR A 4 -6.58 -1.99 10.11
N GLU A 5 -6.49 -1.84 8.78
CA GLU A 5 -7.51 -2.34 7.86
C GLU A 5 -6.85 -3.23 6.82
N GLU A 6 -7.55 -4.28 6.40
CA GLU A 6 -7.08 -5.13 5.32
C GLU A 6 -8.06 -5.06 4.15
N HIS A 7 -7.52 -4.85 2.94
CA HIS A 7 -8.31 -4.75 1.73
C HIS A 7 -7.82 -5.77 0.72
N HIS A 8 -8.72 -6.57 0.17
CA HIS A 8 -8.39 -7.52 -0.89
C HIS A 8 -8.58 -6.81 -2.23
N VAL A 9 -7.54 -6.83 -3.07
CA VAL A 9 -7.54 -6.12 -4.36
C VAL A 9 -7.02 -7.03 -5.46
N SER A 10 -7.43 -6.75 -6.69
CA SER A 10 -6.86 -7.42 -7.84
C SER A 10 -5.50 -6.80 -8.18
N GLY A 11 -4.69 -7.55 -8.92
CA GLY A 11 -3.40 -7.02 -9.38
C GLY A 11 -3.57 -5.74 -10.20
N ASP A 12 -4.62 -5.68 -11.01
CA ASP A 12 -4.91 -4.51 -11.86
C ASP A 12 -5.20 -3.26 -11.03
N GLU A 13 -5.75 -3.42 -9.82
CA GLU A 13 -6.12 -2.31 -8.96
C GLU A 13 -5.04 -1.94 -7.97
N LEU A 14 -3.98 -2.74 -7.86
CA LEU A 14 -3.00 -2.60 -6.80
C LEU A 14 -2.37 -1.20 -6.74
N LEU A 15 -1.84 -0.73 -7.87
CA LEU A 15 -1.18 0.58 -7.91
C LEU A 15 -2.15 1.71 -7.61
N SER A 16 -3.34 1.65 -8.21
CA SER A 16 -4.37 2.66 -8.03
C SER A 16 -4.81 2.76 -6.57
N ARG A 17 -4.97 1.60 -5.91
CA ARG A 17 -5.38 1.57 -4.51
C ARG A 17 -4.30 2.11 -3.59
N VAL A 18 -3.04 1.74 -3.85
CA VAL A 18 -1.92 2.25 -3.05
C VAL A 18 -1.82 3.76 -3.18
N LYS A 19 -1.93 4.30 -4.38
CA LYS A 19 -1.93 5.75 -4.58
C LYS A 19 -3.05 6.43 -3.82
N SER A 20 -4.23 5.83 -3.83
CA SER A 20 -5.39 6.36 -3.13
C SER A 20 -5.12 6.44 -1.61
N PHE A 21 -4.56 5.39 -1.02
CA PHE A 21 -4.24 5.39 0.40
C PHE A 21 -3.18 6.45 0.74
N ILE A 22 -2.19 6.61 -0.11
CA ILE A 22 -1.15 7.62 0.09
C ILE A 22 -1.75 9.03 0.11
N HIS A 23 -2.74 9.29 -0.73
CA HIS A 23 -3.40 10.60 -0.81
C HIS A 23 -4.32 10.92 0.36
N GLU A 24 -4.70 9.92 1.15
CA GLU A 24 -5.63 10.16 2.25
C GLU A 24 -5.04 11.00 3.39
N GLY A 25 -3.73 11.00 3.53
CA GLY A 25 -3.06 11.85 4.50
C GLY A 25 -2.99 11.32 5.92
N ASN A 26 -3.88 10.41 6.31
CA ASN A 26 -3.89 9.82 7.65
C ASN A 26 -3.33 8.39 7.68
N VAL A 27 -2.82 7.92 6.57
CA VAL A 27 -2.23 6.59 6.47
C VAL A 27 -0.76 6.66 6.88
N ARG A 28 -0.36 5.82 7.83
CA ARG A 28 1.03 5.78 8.31
C ARG A 28 1.85 4.75 7.58
N ARG A 29 1.23 3.64 7.18
CA ARG A 29 1.95 2.53 6.56
C ARG A 29 1.02 1.76 5.64
N VAL A 30 1.56 1.33 4.52
CA VAL A 30 0.86 0.45 3.58
C VAL A 30 1.69 -0.81 3.42
N ILE A 31 1.08 -1.96 3.65
CA ILE A 31 1.75 -3.26 3.54
C ILE A 31 1.05 -4.07 2.46
N ILE A 32 1.80 -4.50 1.45
CA ILE A 32 1.26 -5.33 0.38
C ILE A 32 1.59 -6.78 0.69
N LYS A 33 0.56 -7.63 0.74
CA LYS A 33 0.71 -9.05 1.02
C LYS A 33 0.23 -9.88 -0.16
N SER A 34 0.81 -11.06 -0.30
CA SER A 34 0.35 -12.05 -1.27
C SER A 34 -0.97 -12.66 -0.80
N GLU A 35 -1.63 -13.38 -1.71
CA GLU A 35 -2.86 -14.10 -1.39
C GLU A 35 -2.65 -15.10 -0.24
N ALA A 36 -1.45 -15.65 -0.12
CA ALA A 36 -1.10 -16.58 0.94
C ALA A 36 -0.80 -15.91 2.28
N GLY A 37 -0.83 -14.58 2.33
CA GLY A 37 -0.60 -13.84 3.57
C GLY A 37 0.84 -13.43 3.83
N HIS A 38 1.74 -13.63 2.87
CA HIS A 38 3.14 -13.24 3.02
C HIS A 38 3.32 -11.77 2.67
N THR A 39 4.04 -11.04 3.50
CA THR A 39 4.36 -9.64 3.23
C THR A 39 5.34 -9.57 2.07
N ILE A 40 4.94 -8.85 1.01
CA ILE A 40 5.78 -8.65 -0.17
C ILE A 40 6.50 -7.32 -0.08
N MET A 41 5.79 -6.28 0.35
CA MET A 41 6.33 -4.93 0.36
C MET A 41 5.70 -4.15 1.51
N GLU A 42 6.49 -3.30 2.14
CA GLU A 42 6.02 -2.42 3.21
C GLU A 42 6.44 -1.00 2.89
N ILE A 43 5.49 -0.07 2.91
CA ILE A 43 5.72 1.32 2.55
C ILE A 43 5.41 2.19 3.76
N PRO A 44 6.42 2.67 4.49
CA PRO A 44 6.17 3.62 5.58
C PRO A 44 5.92 5.01 5.00
N LEU A 45 4.81 5.62 5.39
CA LEU A 45 4.44 6.94 4.90
C LEU A 45 4.80 7.99 5.95
N THR A 46 6.10 8.16 6.19
CA THR A 46 6.56 9.21 7.08
C THR A 46 6.62 10.53 6.34
N VAL A 47 6.55 11.61 7.10
CA VAL A 47 6.51 12.96 6.54
C VAL A 47 7.71 13.23 5.64
N GLY A 48 7.45 13.71 4.44
CA GLY A 48 8.51 14.15 3.52
C GLY A 48 9.05 13.08 2.59
N VAL A 49 8.65 11.82 2.75
CA VAL A 49 9.21 10.73 1.95
C VAL A 49 8.37 10.43 0.70
N VAL A 50 7.09 10.75 0.74
CA VAL A 50 6.12 10.30 -0.25
C VAL A 50 6.46 10.75 -1.67
N GLY A 51 6.85 12.01 -1.83
CA GLY A 51 7.14 12.55 -3.16
C GLY A 51 8.37 11.93 -3.81
N ALA A 52 9.41 11.64 -3.01
CA ALA A 52 10.66 11.10 -3.50
C ALA A 52 10.56 9.62 -3.84
N VAL A 53 9.65 8.88 -3.20
CA VAL A 53 9.57 7.43 -3.31
C VAL A 53 8.51 6.98 -4.31
N LEU A 54 7.57 7.83 -4.69
CA LEU A 54 6.43 7.45 -5.53
C LEU A 54 6.81 6.93 -6.92
N LEU A 55 7.81 7.53 -7.57
CA LEU A 55 8.18 7.13 -8.92
C LEU A 55 8.75 5.71 -9.00
N PRO A 56 9.82 5.38 -8.25
CA PRO A 56 10.32 4.00 -8.25
C PRO A 56 9.32 3.02 -7.64
N LEU A 57 8.52 3.48 -6.70
CA LEU A 57 7.51 2.64 -6.07
C LEU A 57 6.42 2.24 -7.06
N GLY A 58 6.01 3.16 -7.94
CA GLY A 58 5.02 2.87 -8.97
C GLY A 58 5.47 1.77 -9.91
N VAL A 59 6.76 1.76 -10.28
CA VAL A 59 7.32 0.72 -11.12
C VAL A 59 7.32 -0.63 -10.40
N ALA A 60 7.72 -0.64 -9.13
CA ALA A 60 7.76 -1.87 -8.34
C ALA A 60 6.36 -2.47 -8.17
N ILE A 61 5.37 -1.65 -7.87
CA ILE A 61 3.99 -2.12 -7.70
C ILE A 61 3.43 -2.60 -9.03
N GLY A 62 3.75 -1.93 -10.13
CA GLY A 62 3.34 -2.36 -11.45
C GLY A 62 3.90 -3.74 -11.81
N ALA A 63 5.14 -4.00 -11.41
CA ALA A 63 5.74 -5.33 -11.61
C ALA A 63 5.02 -6.39 -10.79
N LEU A 64 4.63 -6.08 -9.56
CA LEU A 64 3.86 -7.00 -8.73
C LEU A 64 2.52 -7.33 -9.37
N ALA A 65 1.88 -6.35 -9.97
CA ALA A 65 0.58 -6.54 -10.63
C ALA A 65 0.67 -7.56 -11.77
N ALA A 66 1.84 -7.71 -12.39
CA ALA A 66 2.06 -8.67 -13.46
C ALA A 66 2.31 -10.09 -12.94
N LEU A 67 2.62 -10.27 -11.66
CA LEU A 67 3.01 -11.57 -11.10
C LEU A 67 1.84 -12.37 -10.56
N ALA A 68 0.78 -11.73 -10.10
CA ALA A 68 -0.35 -12.42 -9.51
C ALA A 68 -1.63 -11.62 -9.72
N ALA A 69 -2.76 -12.33 -9.68
CA ALA A 69 -4.07 -11.74 -9.91
C ALA A 69 -4.66 -11.11 -8.66
N HIS A 70 -4.25 -11.56 -7.48
CA HIS A 70 -4.85 -11.12 -6.21
C HIS A 70 -3.80 -10.79 -5.16
N TYR A 71 -4.07 -9.71 -4.45
CA TYR A 71 -3.22 -9.23 -3.36
C TYR A 71 -4.09 -8.75 -2.20
N SER A 72 -3.45 -8.54 -1.05
CA SER A 72 -4.08 -7.85 0.08
C SER A 72 -3.25 -6.62 0.41
N ILE A 73 -3.94 -5.53 0.75
CA ILE A 73 -3.28 -4.32 1.21
C ILE A 73 -3.69 -4.12 2.66
N VAL A 74 -2.71 -4.07 3.55
CA VAL A 74 -2.95 -3.74 4.96
C VAL A 74 -2.56 -2.29 5.15
N VAL A 75 -3.50 -1.50 5.65
CA VAL A 75 -3.33 -0.07 5.84
C VAL A 75 -3.37 0.25 7.33
N GLU A 76 -2.33 0.89 7.83
CA GLU A 76 -2.29 1.39 9.20
C GLU A 76 -2.60 2.88 9.16
N ARG A 77 -3.72 3.27 9.76
CA ARG A 77 -4.18 4.65 9.79
C ARG A 77 -3.92 5.26 11.15
N GLN A 78 -3.57 6.53 11.14
CA GLN A 78 -3.51 7.34 12.34
C GLN A 78 -4.87 7.99 12.54
N GLU A 79 -5.55 7.65 13.62
CA GLU A 79 -6.82 8.28 13.94
C GLU A 79 -6.62 9.40 14.94
N ALA A 80 -7.40 10.48 14.79
CA ALA A 80 -7.36 11.58 15.72
C ALA A 80 -7.87 11.12 17.09
N PRO A 81 -7.26 11.61 18.18
CA PRO A 81 -7.73 11.28 19.52
C PRO A 81 -9.11 11.88 19.79
#